data_e15de79b4a0f324f12bc9a66c2a4848d
#
_entry.id   e15de79b4a0f324f12bc9a66c2a4848d
#
_cell.length_a   1.000
_cell.length_b   1.000
_cell.length_c   1.000
_cell.angle_alpha   90.00
_cell.angle_beta   90.00
_cell.angle_gamma   90.00
#
_symmetry.space_group_name_H-M   'P 1'
#
loop_
_entity.id
_entity.type
_entity.pdbx_description
1 polymer ?
#
loop_
_entity_poly.entity_id
_entity_poly.type
_entity_poly.pdbx_seq_one_letter_code
_entity_poly.pdbx_strand_id
1 'polypeptide(L)'
;MTAPSRILLTGFEPFERDTLNPSWEVARALHGSLCGAASVQAVQLPCVFGRAVEQLEQALHQWQPQLVLALGQAGRRSEVSLERVAINVDDARMADNAGQQPIDTPVVTGGPSAYFSTLPIKAIVRDLRAAGLPGAVSNTAGTFVCNHVFYALMHRLSEPAWAGT
;
A
#
# COMPACT_ATOMS: atom_id res chain seq x y z
N MET A 1 13.21 -28.13 2.24
CA MET A 1 13.15 -27.12 1.16
C MET A 1 12.31 -25.96 1.69
N THR A 2 12.89 -24.79 1.88
CA THR A 2 12.14 -23.58 2.26
C THR A 2 11.21 -23.22 1.08
N ALA A 3 9.96 -22.88 1.40
CA ALA A 3 9.04 -22.38 0.39
C ALA A 3 9.65 -21.12 -0.32
N PRO A 4 9.43 -20.94 -1.63
CA PRO A 4 9.95 -19.78 -2.32
C PRO A 4 9.39 -18.50 -1.70
N SER A 5 10.25 -17.52 -1.51
CA SER A 5 9.85 -16.20 -1.01
C SER A 5 8.83 -15.56 -1.96
N ARG A 6 7.84 -14.86 -1.38
CA ARG A 6 6.75 -14.22 -2.13
C ARG A 6 6.68 -12.74 -1.80
N ILE A 7 6.50 -11.94 -2.82
CA ILE A 7 6.29 -10.49 -2.72
C ILE A 7 4.87 -10.22 -3.16
N LEU A 8 4.09 -9.54 -2.33
CA LEU A 8 2.77 -9.06 -2.69
C LEU A 8 2.86 -7.59 -3.11
N LEU A 9 2.45 -7.29 -4.33
CA LEU A 9 2.22 -5.93 -4.81
C LEU A 9 0.73 -5.65 -4.82
N THR A 10 0.32 -4.51 -4.30
CA THR A 10 -1.05 -4.04 -4.48
C THR A 10 -1.07 -2.75 -5.27
N GLY A 11 -2.10 -2.54 -6.07
CA GLY A 11 -2.40 -1.30 -6.76
C GLY A 11 -3.90 -1.08 -6.73
N PHE A 12 -4.35 0.13 -6.95
CA PHE A 12 -5.78 0.48 -6.89
C PHE A 12 -6.44 0.46 -8.26
N GLU A 13 -7.72 0.15 -8.26
CA GLU A 13 -8.59 0.42 -9.42
C GLU A 13 -8.63 1.90 -9.75
N PRO A 14 -9.03 2.29 -10.97
CA PRO A 14 -9.28 3.69 -11.30
C PRO A 14 -10.32 4.32 -10.37
N PHE A 15 -10.14 5.60 -10.05
CA PHE A 15 -11.06 6.38 -9.22
C PHE A 15 -11.27 7.78 -9.80
N GLU A 16 -12.30 8.48 -9.32
CA GLU A 16 -12.77 9.74 -9.90
C GLU A 16 -13.19 9.55 -11.37
N ARG A 17 -12.49 10.24 -12.27
CA ARG A 17 -12.75 10.21 -13.73
C ARG A 17 -11.61 9.55 -14.50
N ASP A 18 -10.64 9.01 -13.80
CA ASP A 18 -9.52 8.34 -14.44
C ASP A 18 -9.97 7.01 -15.07
N THR A 19 -9.45 6.71 -16.25
CA THR A 19 -9.71 5.43 -16.95
C THR A 19 -8.72 4.34 -16.56
N LEU A 20 -7.62 4.73 -15.93
CA LEU A 20 -6.59 3.81 -15.43
C LEU A 20 -5.96 4.37 -14.15
N ASN A 21 -5.37 3.49 -13.36
CA ASN A 21 -4.60 3.86 -12.20
C ASN A 21 -3.16 3.35 -12.35
N PRO A 22 -2.14 4.23 -12.39
CA PRO A 22 -0.75 3.82 -12.62
C PRO A 22 -0.24 2.84 -11.56
N SER A 23 -0.76 2.86 -10.34
CA SER A 23 -0.35 1.90 -9.30
C SER A 23 -0.73 0.46 -9.68
N TRP A 24 -1.93 0.27 -10.24
CA TRP A 24 -2.34 -1.04 -10.74
C TRP A 24 -1.57 -1.44 -12.00
N GLU A 25 -1.35 -0.50 -12.93
CA GLU A 25 -0.62 -0.81 -14.16
C GLU A 25 0.80 -1.31 -13.86
N VAL A 26 1.49 -0.71 -12.90
CA VAL A 26 2.81 -1.17 -12.45
C VAL A 26 2.72 -2.54 -11.75
N ALA A 27 1.80 -2.69 -10.80
CA ALA A 27 1.64 -3.96 -10.09
C ALA A 27 1.32 -5.10 -11.06
N ARG A 28 0.38 -4.89 -11.98
CA ARG A 28 -0.02 -5.85 -13.00
C ARG A 28 1.12 -6.25 -13.93
N ALA A 29 1.92 -5.29 -14.36
CA ALA A 29 3.06 -5.53 -15.25
C ALA A 29 4.16 -6.40 -14.59
N LEU A 30 4.25 -6.37 -13.27
CA LEU A 30 5.23 -7.15 -12.50
C LEU A 30 4.66 -8.50 -12.01
N HIS A 31 3.37 -8.75 -12.19
CA HIS A 31 2.75 -10.00 -11.77
C HIS A 31 3.40 -11.23 -12.43
N GLY A 32 3.72 -12.23 -11.65
CA GLY A 32 4.38 -13.47 -12.13
C GLY A 32 5.88 -13.33 -12.40
N SER A 33 6.46 -12.13 -12.26
CA SER A 33 7.91 -11.94 -12.40
C SER A 33 8.67 -12.48 -11.18
N LEU A 34 9.99 -12.55 -11.31
CA LEU A 34 10.90 -12.90 -10.23
C LEU A 34 11.74 -11.69 -9.83
N CYS A 35 11.84 -11.45 -8.53
CA CYS A 35 12.79 -10.52 -7.93
C CYS A 35 13.81 -11.33 -7.12
N GLY A 36 14.97 -11.59 -7.70
CA GLY A 36 15.88 -12.62 -7.18
C GLY A 36 15.22 -13.99 -7.20
N ALA A 37 15.09 -14.65 -6.06
CA ALA A 37 14.40 -15.92 -5.90
C ALA A 37 12.92 -15.77 -5.49
N ALA A 38 12.46 -14.55 -5.24
CA ALA A 38 11.10 -14.29 -4.79
C ALA A 38 10.14 -14.10 -5.98
N SER A 39 8.99 -14.76 -5.93
CA SER A 39 7.92 -14.57 -6.92
C SER A 39 7.04 -13.36 -6.55
N VAL A 40 6.67 -12.58 -7.55
CA VAL A 40 5.83 -11.39 -7.39
C VAL A 40 4.37 -11.76 -7.69
N GLN A 41 3.50 -11.47 -6.73
CA GLN A 41 2.06 -11.57 -6.88
C GLN A 41 1.45 -10.17 -6.84
N ALA A 42 0.56 -9.85 -7.77
CA ALA A 42 -0.11 -8.56 -7.80
C ALA A 42 -1.61 -8.74 -7.54
N VAL A 43 -2.17 -7.84 -6.74
CA VAL A 43 -3.60 -7.78 -6.43
C VAL A 43 -4.09 -6.35 -6.63
N GLN A 44 -5.18 -6.19 -7.37
CA GLN A 44 -5.87 -4.91 -7.51
C GLN A 44 -6.82 -4.72 -6.32
N LEU A 45 -6.70 -3.60 -5.63
CA LEU A 45 -7.59 -3.22 -4.55
C LEU A 45 -8.67 -2.26 -5.07
N PRO A 46 -9.92 -2.38 -4.60
CA PRO A 46 -10.92 -1.37 -4.87
C PRO A 46 -10.56 -0.07 -4.17
N CYS A 47 -10.83 1.07 -4.80
CA CYS A 47 -10.68 2.38 -4.16
C CYS A 47 -11.91 2.68 -3.27
N VAL A 48 -12.11 1.84 -2.26
CA VAL A 48 -13.27 1.84 -1.36
C VAL A 48 -12.81 1.53 0.06
N PHE A 49 -13.16 2.41 1.00
CA PHE A 49 -12.88 2.21 2.43
C PHE A 49 -13.45 0.87 2.93
N GLY A 50 -12.73 0.20 3.79
CA GLY A 50 -13.05 -1.14 4.30
C GLY A 50 -12.81 -2.25 3.28
N ARG A 51 -13.43 -2.20 2.10
CA ARG A 51 -13.30 -3.25 1.08
C ARG A 51 -11.88 -3.44 0.56
N ALA A 52 -11.11 -2.36 0.47
CA ALA A 52 -9.70 -2.43 0.11
C ALA A 52 -8.90 -3.26 1.12
N VAL A 53 -9.18 -3.09 2.40
CA VAL A 53 -8.54 -3.84 3.50
C VAL A 53 -9.00 -5.29 3.50
N GLU A 54 -10.29 -5.56 3.33
CA GLU A 54 -10.81 -6.93 3.22
C GLU A 54 -10.13 -7.72 2.10
N GLN A 55 -9.95 -7.11 0.94
CA GLN A 55 -9.28 -7.75 -0.19
C GLN A 55 -7.76 -7.92 0.05
N LEU A 56 -7.12 -6.93 0.69
CA LEU A 56 -5.73 -7.07 1.12
C LEU A 56 -5.56 -8.24 2.10
N GLU A 57 -6.42 -8.36 3.10
CA GLU A 57 -6.36 -9.47 4.07
C GLU A 57 -6.54 -10.84 3.41
N GLN A 58 -7.48 -10.96 2.48
CA GLN A 58 -7.63 -12.18 1.69
C GLN A 58 -6.34 -12.52 0.93
N ALA A 59 -5.70 -11.54 0.32
CA ALA A 59 -4.44 -11.73 -0.40
C ALA A 59 -3.29 -12.13 0.55
N LEU A 60 -3.20 -11.51 1.73
CA LEU A 60 -2.22 -11.88 2.76
C LEU A 60 -2.38 -13.33 3.20
N HIS A 61 -3.61 -13.77 3.48
CA HIS A 61 -3.91 -15.15 3.86
C HIS A 61 -3.63 -16.15 2.74
N GLN A 62 -3.98 -15.81 1.51
CA GLN A 62 -3.79 -16.67 0.35
C GLN A 62 -2.31 -16.84 0.00
N TRP A 63 -1.55 -15.76 -0.01
CA TRP A 63 -0.18 -15.74 -0.51
C TRP A 63 0.89 -15.84 0.56
N GLN A 64 0.58 -15.47 1.81
CA GLN A 64 1.55 -15.44 2.92
C GLN A 64 2.90 -14.83 2.51
N PRO A 65 2.91 -13.57 2.05
CA PRO A 65 4.10 -12.93 1.52
C PRO A 65 5.10 -12.60 2.63
N GLN A 66 6.39 -12.54 2.29
CA GLN A 66 7.46 -12.05 3.17
C GLN A 66 7.69 -10.54 3.00
N LEU A 67 7.15 -9.96 1.93
CA LEU A 67 7.22 -8.52 1.66
C LEU A 67 5.92 -8.08 1.02
N VAL A 68 5.37 -6.97 1.49
CA VAL A 68 4.21 -6.30 0.88
C VAL A 68 4.59 -4.89 0.46
N LEU A 69 4.33 -4.55 -0.79
CA LEU A 69 4.46 -3.20 -1.32
C LEU A 69 3.09 -2.72 -1.79
N ALA A 70 2.51 -1.79 -1.04
CA ALA A 70 1.28 -1.13 -1.41
C ALA A 70 1.58 0.09 -2.28
N LEU A 71 1.17 0.04 -3.54
CA LEU A 71 1.33 1.11 -4.51
C LEU A 71 0.07 1.94 -4.59
N GLY A 72 0.22 3.27 -4.68
CA GLY A 72 -0.90 4.20 -4.81
C GLY A 72 -0.58 5.33 -5.78
N GLN A 73 -1.62 5.97 -6.28
CA GLN A 73 -1.49 7.17 -7.10
C GLN A 73 -1.56 8.41 -6.20
N ALA A 74 -0.50 9.20 -6.19
CA ALA A 74 -0.48 10.51 -5.56
C ALA A 74 -0.55 11.58 -6.65
N GLY A 75 -1.72 12.13 -6.88
CA GLY A 75 -1.91 13.22 -7.83
C GLY A 75 -0.98 14.40 -7.51
N ARG A 76 -0.45 15.05 -8.56
CA ARG A 76 0.45 16.22 -8.47
C ARG A 76 1.88 15.94 -7.95
N ARG A 77 2.30 14.68 -7.82
CA ARG A 77 3.70 14.33 -7.55
C ARG A 77 4.35 13.82 -8.83
N SER A 78 5.56 14.31 -9.11
CA SER A 78 6.37 13.93 -10.27
C SER A 78 7.45 12.88 -9.90
N GLU A 79 7.47 12.44 -8.67
CA GLU A 79 8.48 11.54 -8.11
C GLU A 79 7.83 10.33 -7.43
N VAL A 80 8.57 9.23 -7.35
CA VAL A 80 8.20 8.08 -6.54
C VAL A 80 8.34 8.45 -5.06
N SER A 81 7.22 8.54 -4.36
CA SER A 81 7.19 8.92 -2.95
C SER A 81 7.13 7.68 -2.06
N LEU A 82 8.13 7.53 -1.19
CA LEU A 82 8.17 6.49 -0.16
C LEU A 82 7.50 7.03 1.10
N GLU A 83 6.31 6.55 1.40
CA GLU A 83 5.55 6.99 2.57
C GLU A 83 6.18 6.47 3.85
N ARG A 84 6.50 7.40 4.77
CA ARG A 84 7.15 7.07 6.05
C ARG A 84 6.16 6.59 7.09
N VAL A 85 4.96 7.16 7.11
CA VAL A 85 4.02 7.03 8.22
C VAL A 85 2.59 6.96 7.71
N ALA A 86 1.80 6.07 8.32
CA ALA A 86 0.35 6.03 8.22
C ALA A 86 -0.25 6.49 9.54
N ILE A 87 -1.35 7.23 9.49
CA ILE A 87 -2.06 7.73 10.67
C ILE A 87 -3.43 7.09 10.81
N ASN A 88 -3.92 6.99 12.06
CA ASN A 88 -5.21 6.38 12.37
C ASN A 88 -6.39 7.33 12.10
N VAL A 89 -6.48 7.84 10.88
CA VAL A 89 -7.52 8.78 10.48
C VAL A 89 -7.97 8.51 9.05
N ASP A 90 -9.27 8.35 8.87
CA ASP A 90 -9.98 8.44 7.60
C ASP A 90 -10.72 9.78 7.56
N ASP A 91 -10.30 10.69 6.70
CA ASP A 91 -10.90 12.01 6.49
C ASP A 91 -10.89 12.32 4.99
N ALA A 92 -11.98 11.96 4.33
CA ALA A 92 -12.05 11.93 2.88
C ALA A 92 -12.56 13.26 2.32
N ARG A 93 -11.70 13.98 1.58
CA ARG A 93 -12.09 15.19 0.86
C ARG A 93 -13.11 14.95 -0.27
N MET A 94 -13.28 13.69 -0.69
CA MET A 94 -14.17 13.26 -1.75
C MET A 94 -14.73 11.88 -1.44
N ALA A 95 -15.83 11.50 -2.06
CA ALA A 95 -16.36 10.15 -1.95
C ALA A 95 -15.44 9.12 -2.64
N ASP A 96 -15.37 7.92 -2.09
CA ASP A 96 -14.75 6.77 -2.72
C ASP A 96 -15.63 6.19 -3.85
N ASN A 97 -15.19 5.10 -4.49
CA ASN A 97 -15.95 4.49 -5.60
C ASN A 97 -17.29 3.86 -5.18
N ALA A 98 -17.56 3.71 -3.88
CA ALA A 98 -18.84 3.26 -3.34
C ALA A 98 -19.69 4.42 -2.76
N GLY A 99 -19.22 5.66 -2.87
CA GLY A 99 -19.90 6.84 -2.35
C GLY A 99 -19.66 7.10 -0.86
N GLN A 100 -18.72 6.40 -0.21
CA GLN A 100 -18.38 6.63 1.17
C GLN A 100 -17.44 7.84 1.30
N GLN A 101 -17.70 8.68 2.28
CA GLN A 101 -16.89 9.87 2.56
C GLN A 101 -16.76 10.04 4.09
N PRO A 102 -15.91 9.22 4.75
CA PRO A 102 -15.69 9.35 6.18
C PRO A 102 -15.09 10.71 6.53
N ILE A 103 -15.44 11.24 7.70
CA ILE A 103 -14.97 12.52 8.22
C ILE A 103 -14.38 12.26 9.61
N ASP A 104 -13.08 12.47 9.75
CA ASP A 104 -12.33 12.39 11.02
C ASP A 104 -12.65 11.12 11.84
N THR A 105 -12.71 9.97 11.16
CA THR A 105 -12.96 8.67 11.80
C THR A 105 -11.68 7.85 11.92
N PRO A 106 -11.52 7.02 12.98
CA PRO A 106 -10.35 6.17 13.06
C PRO A 106 -10.40 5.04 12.01
N VAL A 107 -9.25 4.70 11.43
CA VAL A 107 -9.09 3.49 10.59
C VAL A 107 -9.35 2.24 11.44
N VAL A 108 -8.76 2.19 12.64
CA VAL A 108 -8.98 1.13 13.62
C VAL A 108 -9.32 1.76 14.97
N THR A 109 -10.53 1.50 15.45
CA THR A 109 -10.97 1.99 16.77
C THR A 109 -10.06 1.46 17.87
N GLY A 110 -9.53 2.37 18.69
CA GLY A 110 -8.61 2.02 19.79
C GLY A 110 -7.18 1.67 19.33
N GLY A 111 -6.89 1.73 18.04
CA GLY A 111 -5.54 1.52 17.51
C GLY A 111 -4.60 2.68 17.85
N PRO A 112 -3.26 2.48 17.74
CA PRO A 112 -2.27 3.54 17.91
C PRO A 112 -2.49 4.71 16.96
N SER A 113 -2.02 5.90 17.30
CA SER A 113 -2.19 7.10 16.46
C SER A 113 -1.53 6.98 15.09
N ALA A 114 -0.45 6.21 14.98
CA ALA A 114 0.31 6.05 13.73
C ALA A 114 1.17 4.79 13.72
N TYR A 115 1.53 4.35 12.51
CA TYR A 115 2.56 3.34 12.26
C TYR A 115 3.60 3.86 11.29
N PHE A 116 4.87 3.59 11.57
CA PHE A 116 5.94 3.83 10.62
C PHE A 116 6.08 2.65 9.65
N SER A 117 6.44 2.96 8.39
CA SER A 117 6.84 1.95 7.42
C SER A 117 8.03 1.14 7.93
N THR A 118 8.02 -0.18 7.72
CA THR A 118 9.14 -1.07 7.98
C THR A 118 10.10 -1.16 6.79
N LEU A 119 9.76 -0.56 5.65
CA LEU A 119 10.62 -0.54 4.47
C LEU A 119 11.88 0.32 4.71
N PRO A 120 13.02 -0.04 4.11
CA PRO A 120 14.25 0.77 4.18
C PRO A 120 14.16 1.99 3.26
N ILE A 121 13.17 2.88 3.53
CA ILE A 121 12.76 3.98 2.64
C ILE A 121 13.91 4.89 2.18
N LYS A 122 14.91 5.13 3.03
CA LYS A 122 16.08 5.96 2.66
C LYS A 122 16.99 5.24 1.65
N ALA A 123 17.19 3.94 1.81
CA ALA A 123 17.97 3.15 0.87
C ALA A 123 17.25 3.07 -0.49
N ILE A 124 15.93 2.84 -0.49
CA ILE A 124 15.12 2.80 -1.72
C ILE A 124 15.20 4.14 -2.46
N VAL A 125 15.05 5.27 -1.76
CA VAL A 125 15.18 6.61 -2.39
C VAL A 125 16.58 6.82 -2.97
N ARG A 126 17.63 6.41 -2.26
CA ARG A 126 19.02 6.49 -2.77
C ARG A 126 19.18 5.68 -4.06
N ASP A 127 18.66 4.45 -4.07
CA ASP A 127 18.82 3.54 -5.20
C ASP A 127 17.97 3.99 -6.42
N LEU A 128 16.77 4.53 -6.20
CA LEU A 128 15.98 5.17 -7.24
C LEU A 128 16.76 6.32 -7.91
N ARG A 129 17.33 7.22 -7.09
CA ARG A 129 18.11 8.35 -7.58
C ARG A 129 19.37 7.92 -8.32
N ALA A 130 20.05 6.88 -7.83
CA ALA A 130 21.21 6.29 -8.51
C ALA A 130 20.84 5.69 -9.88
N ALA A 131 19.61 5.21 -10.03
CA ALA A 131 19.07 4.72 -11.31
C ALA A 131 18.49 5.84 -12.20
N GLY A 132 18.65 7.12 -11.82
CA GLY A 132 18.14 8.27 -12.57
C GLY A 132 16.63 8.51 -12.43
N LEU A 133 15.99 7.84 -11.47
CA LEU A 133 14.55 7.98 -11.18
C LEU A 133 14.33 8.98 -10.03
N PRO A 134 13.40 9.93 -10.17
CA PRO A 134 13.10 10.85 -9.09
C PRO A 134 12.43 10.10 -7.92
N GLY A 135 13.01 10.20 -6.75
CA GLY A 135 12.50 9.57 -5.54
C GLY A 135 12.63 10.48 -4.32
N ALA A 136 11.64 10.47 -3.45
CA ALA A 136 11.62 11.23 -2.21
C ALA A 136 10.93 10.45 -1.07
N VAL A 137 11.23 10.86 0.16
CA VAL A 137 10.47 10.41 1.34
C VAL A 137 9.31 11.36 1.56
N SER A 138 8.13 10.80 1.70
CA SER A 138 6.93 11.53 2.11
C SER A 138 6.59 11.23 3.58
N ASN A 139 6.14 12.25 4.29
CA ASN A 139 5.73 12.13 5.68
C ASN A 139 4.21 12.06 5.86
N THR A 140 3.47 11.84 4.78
CA THR A 140 2.02 11.65 4.84
C THR A 140 1.50 10.93 3.59
N ALA A 141 0.75 9.86 3.82
CA ALA A 141 -0.04 9.18 2.78
C ALA A 141 -1.44 9.82 2.60
N GLY A 142 -1.67 10.97 3.24
CA GLY A 142 -2.97 11.62 3.30
C GLY A 142 -3.92 10.94 4.26
N THR A 143 -5.22 11.07 4.01
CA THR A 143 -6.31 10.54 4.85
C THR A 143 -7.41 9.86 4.02
N PHE A 144 -7.06 9.46 2.81
CA PHE A 144 -7.93 8.71 1.89
C PHE A 144 -7.57 7.22 1.87
N VAL A 145 -8.08 6.46 0.93
CA VAL A 145 -7.94 4.99 0.88
C VAL A 145 -6.49 4.51 0.89
N CYS A 146 -5.52 5.29 0.38
CA CYS A 146 -4.09 4.91 0.46
C CYS A 146 -3.59 4.85 1.91
N ASN A 147 -3.90 5.86 2.72
CA ASN A 147 -3.56 5.86 4.14
C ASN A 147 -4.33 4.77 4.90
N HIS A 148 -5.62 4.58 4.58
CA HIS A 148 -6.46 3.54 5.14
C HIS A 148 -5.82 2.15 4.98
N VAL A 149 -5.42 1.80 3.77
CA VAL A 149 -4.75 0.53 3.46
C VAL A 149 -3.39 0.42 4.13
N PHE A 150 -2.59 1.49 4.10
CA PHE A 150 -1.26 1.49 4.73
C PHE A 150 -1.37 1.31 6.24
N TYR A 151 -2.25 2.06 6.89
CA TYR A 151 -2.45 1.92 8.34
C TYR A 151 -2.95 0.53 8.72
N ALA A 152 -3.97 0.02 8.04
CA ALA A 152 -4.54 -1.30 8.31
C ALA A 152 -3.51 -2.43 8.09
N LEU A 153 -2.70 -2.35 7.03
CA LEU A 153 -1.59 -3.29 6.81
C LEU A 153 -0.62 -3.30 7.97
N MET A 154 -0.14 -2.13 8.40
CA MET A 154 0.82 -2.02 9.49
C MET A 154 0.22 -2.48 10.83
N HIS A 155 -1.07 -2.19 11.06
CA HIS A 155 -1.78 -2.67 12.24
C HIS A 155 -1.83 -4.21 12.24
N ARG A 156 -2.17 -4.81 11.10
CA ARG A 156 -2.20 -6.27 10.94
C ARG A 156 -0.83 -6.90 11.18
N LEU A 157 0.23 -6.32 10.62
CA LEU A 157 1.60 -6.80 10.80
C LEU A 157 2.12 -6.66 12.25
N SER A 158 1.52 -5.79 13.05
CA SER A 158 1.84 -5.66 14.47
C SER A 158 1.24 -6.75 15.36
N GLU A 159 0.30 -7.54 14.83
CA GLU A 159 -0.29 -8.66 15.54
C GLU A 159 0.69 -9.85 15.59
N PRO A 160 0.73 -10.61 16.73
CA PRO A 160 1.67 -11.74 16.90
C PRO A 160 1.60 -12.80 15.79
N ALA A 161 0.42 -13.01 15.21
CA ALA A 161 0.22 -13.99 14.13
C ALA A 161 0.98 -13.64 12.84
N TRP A 162 1.40 -12.37 12.66
CA TRP A 162 2.09 -11.85 11.49
C TRP A 162 3.49 -11.29 11.82
N ALA A 163 3.94 -11.41 13.07
CA ALA A 163 5.27 -10.98 13.48
C ALA A 163 6.33 -11.80 12.74
N GLY A 164 6.99 -11.21 11.75
CA GLY A 164 8.00 -11.86 10.91
C GLY A 164 7.75 -11.76 9.40
N THR A 165 6.66 -11.08 9.02
CA THR A 165 6.40 -10.71 7.61
C THR A 165 7.04 -9.37 7.28
#